data_d80482b6c48405fedf17c204c85daf93
#
_entry.id   d80482b6c48405fedf17c204c85daf93
#
_cell.length_a   1.000
_cell.length_b   1.000
_cell.length_c   1.000
_cell.angle_alpha   90.00
_cell.angle_beta   90.00
_cell.angle_gamma   90.00
#
_symmetry.space_group_name_H-M   'P 1'
#
loop_
_entity.id
_entity.type
_entity.pdbx_description
1 polymer ?
#
loop_
_entity_poly.entity_id
_entity_poly.type
_entity_poly.pdbx_seq_one_letter_code
_entity_poly.pdbx_strand_id
1 'polypeptide(L)'
;QVFTLARGLAPVHARAGLRLQPDFSLFEHPPLDCAIVPGGVVTQALGQPELSDWIAAQARSARILASVCTGALLLAQAGVLDGLAATTHWEDLAELRALRPGLAVREGVRWVDQGAIVTSAGISAGMDMSLHLVERLQGRELALRTARQMDFDWKEGA
;
A
#
# COMPACT_ATOMS: atom_id res chain seq x y z
N GLN A 1 16.71 4.24 -2.69
CA GLN A 1 16.94 3.07 -1.86
C GLN A 1 15.60 2.46 -1.45
N VAL A 2 15.49 1.13 -1.41
CA VAL A 2 14.29 0.40 -0.94
C VAL A 2 14.70 -0.44 0.26
N PHE A 3 13.85 -0.46 1.28
CA PHE A 3 14.03 -1.27 2.47
C PHE A 3 12.68 -1.68 3.06
N THR A 4 12.69 -2.68 3.92
CA THR A 4 11.51 -3.26 4.55
C THR A 4 11.40 -2.84 6.01
N LEU A 5 10.16 -2.60 6.44
CA LEU A 5 9.83 -2.19 7.81
C LEU A 5 8.86 -3.18 8.44
N ALA A 6 9.03 -3.44 9.73
CA ALA A 6 8.04 -4.12 10.53
C ALA A 6 8.01 -3.53 11.96
N ARG A 7 7.08 -3.98 12.80
CA ARG A 7 6.99 -3.55 14.20
C ARG A 7 8.32 -3.70 14.97
N GLY A 8 9.10 -4.72 14.63
CA GLY A 8 10.41 -5.00 15.20
C GLY A 8 11.28 -5.72 14.20
N LEU A 9 12.50 -6.10 14.60
CA LEU A 9 13.49 -6.73 13.73
C LEU A 9 13.36 -8.27 13.66
N ALA A 10 12.39 -8.88 14.36
CA ALA A 10 12.13 -10.30 14.21
C ALA A 10 11.56 -10.61 12.81
N PRO A 11 11.89 -11.77 12.21
CA PRO A 11 11.35 -12.15 10.91
C PRO A 11 9.82 -12.15 10.89
N VAL A 12 9.24 -11.56 9.85
CA VAL A 12 7.81 -11.57 9.59
C VAL A 12 7.47 -12.74 8.67
N HIS A 13 6.42 -13.46 9.01
CA HIS A 13 5.92 -14.56 8.19
C HIS A 13 4.82 -14.06 7.25
N ALA A 14 5.12 -14.03 5.96
CA ALA A 14 4.13 -13.77 4.94
C ALA A 14 3.19 -14.97 4.76
N ARG A 15 2.09 -14.77 4.05
CA ARG A 15 1.17 -15.83 3.65
C ARG A 15 1.96 -16.96 2.96
N ALA A 16 1.60 -18.20 3.24
CA ALA A 16 2.30 -19.41 2.77
C ALA A 16 3.71 -19.62 3.35
N GLY A 17 4.06 -18.94 4.45
CA GLY A 17 5.23 -19.27 5.25
C GLY A 17 6.56 -18.64 4.81
N LEU A 18 6.58 -17.80 3.76
CA LEU A 18 7.77 -17.04 3.40
C LEU A 18 8.20 -16.14 4.57
N ARG A 19 9.45 -16.26 4.97
CA ARG A 19 10.04 -15.41 6.02
C ARG A 19 10.72 -14.20 5.40
N LEU A 20 10.35 -13.02 5.89
CA LEU A 20 10.93 -11.75 5.48
C LEU A 20 11.66 -11.13 6.67
N GLN A 21 12.94 -10.83 6.50
CA GLN A 21 13.73 -10.11 7.49
C GLN A 21 13.55 -8.61 7.30
N PRO A 22 12.95 -7.87 8.25
CA PRO A 22 12.88 -6.42 8.16
C PRO A 22 14.27 -5.77 8.26
N ASP A 23 14.48 -4.72 7.48
CA ASP A 23 15.70 -3.90 7.55
C ASP A 23 15.66 -2.96 8.76
N PHE A 24 14.47 -2.40 9.08
CA PHE A 24 14.25 -1.46 10.16
C PHE A 24 12.95 -1.75 10.92
N SER A 25 12.83 -1.16 12.11
CA SER A 25 11.57 -1.14 12.85
C SER A 25 10.72 0.06 12.46
N LEU A 26 9.40 0.02 12.76
CA LEU A 26 8.50 1.17 12.60
C LEU A 26 8.91 2.36 13.48
N PHE A 27 9.70 2.12 14.52
CA PHE A 27 10.10 3.14 15.50
C PHE A 27 11.47 3.77 15.19
N GLU A 28 12.25 3.10 14.34
CA GLU A 28 13.60 3.55 13.99
C GLU A 28 13.90 3.19 12.53
N HIS A 29 13.75 4.15 11.64
CA HIS A 29 14.02 4.01 10.21
C HIS A 29 14.36 5.37 9.58
N PRO A 30 15.05 5.40 8.43
CA PRO A 30 15.27 6.62 7.66
C PRO A 30 13.95 7.28 7.23
N PRO A 31 13.92 8.61 6.96
CA PRO A 31 12.77 9.26 6.35
C PRO A 31 12.34 8.57 5.05
N LEU A 32 11.03 8.55 4.79
CA LEU A 32 10.44 7.89 3.63
C LEU A 32 9.92 8.92 2.61
N ASP A 33 10.34 8.79 1.35
CA ASP A 33 9.69 9.48 0.24
C ASP A 33 8.38 8.78 -0.15
N CYS A 34 8.38 7.46 -0.08
CA CYS A 34 7.22 6.63 -0.39
C CYS A 34 7.14 5.46 0.59
N ALA A 35 5.96 5.24 1.17
CA ALA A 35 5.64 4.08 1.98
C ALA A 35 4.57 3.23 1.28
N ILE A 36 4.76 1.92 1.21
CA ILE A 36 3.78 0.98 0.67
C ILE A 36 3.36 0.01 1.78
N VAL A 37 2.08 0.02 2.12
CA VAL A 37 1.48 -0.89 3.09
C VAL A 37 0.95 -2.12 2.36
N PRO A 38 1.58 -3.29 2.52
CA PRO A 38 1.17 -4.51 1.84
C PRO A 38 -0.13 -5.07 2.42
N GLY A 39 -0.81 -5.90 1.63
CA GLY A 39 -1.92 -6.72 2.08
C GLY A 39 -1.48 -8.08 2.63
N GLY A 40 -2.47 -8.88 2.95
CA GLY A 40 -2.33 -10.22 3.53
C GLY A 40 -3.44 -10.50 4.52
N VAL A 41 -3.17 -11.36 5.51
CA VAL A 41 -4.08 -11.56 6.65
C VAL A 41 -3.83 -10.42 7.65
N VAL A 42 -4.65 -9.36 7.58
CA VAL A 42 -4.44 -8.12 8.34
C VAL A 42 -5.19 -8.07 9.69
N THR A 43 -5.92 -9.11 10.05
CA THR A 43 -6.76 -9.14 11.27
C THR A 43 -5.99 -8.76 12.53
N GLN A 44 -4.78 -9.28 12.72
CA GLN A 44 -3.96 -8.93 13.87
C GLN A 44 -3.41 -7.50 13.77
N ALA A 45 -3.05 -7.07 12.55
CA ALA A 45 -2.50 -5.75 12.30
C ALA A 45 -3.52 -4.63 12.54
N LEU A 46 -4.80 -4.87 12.24
CA LEU A 46 -5.90 -3.95 12.52
C LEU A 46 -6.05 -3.66 14.02
N GLY A 47 -5.69 -4.61 14.89
CA GLY A 47 -5.70 -4.44 16.34
C GLY A 47 -4.46 -3.76 16.95
N GLN A 48 -3.53 -3.23 16.14
CA GLN A 48 -2.27 -2.63 16.60
C GLN A 48 -2.31 -1.10 16.49
N PRO A 49 -2.56 -0.36 17.59
CA PRO A 49 -2.63 1.10 17.58
C PRO A 49 -1.35 1.75 17.04
N GLU A 50 -0.19 1.23 17.43
CA GLU A 50 1.11 1.76 17.00
C GLU A 50 1.34 1.69 15.48
N LEU A 51 0.75 0.69 14.80
CA LEU A 51 0.79 0.62 13.33
C LEU A 51 -0.14 1.68 12.72
N SER A 52 -1.33 1.87 13.27
CA SER A 52 -2.26 2.92 12.83
C SER A 52 -1.65 4.31 13.02
N ASP A 53 -1.02 4.56 14.16
CA ASP A 53 -0.33 5.83 14.45
C ASP A 53 0.83 6.06 13.47
N TRP A 54 1.61 5.03 13.19
CA TRP A 54 2.70 5.09 12.21
C TRP A 54 2.17 5.40 10.81
N ILE A 55 1.12 4.71 10.34
CA ILE A 55 0.49 4.97 9.03
C ILE A 55 0.00 6.42 8.96
N ALA A 56 -0.69 6.91 10.00
CA ALA A 56 -1.16 8.28 10.06
C ALA A 56 0.01 9.29 10.06
N ALA A 57 1.14 8.96 10.67
CA ALA A 57 2.35 9.78 10.62
C ALA A 57 2.94 9.81 9.21
N GLN A 58 3.05 8.65 8.53
CA GLN A 58 3.57 8.59 7.16
C GLN A 58 2.67 9.34 6.16
N ALA A 59 1.35 9.32 6.34
CA ALA A 59 0.43 10.11 5.51
C ALA A 59 0.70 11.62 5.54
N ARG A 60 1.33 12.10 6.63
CA ARG A 60 1.69 13.53 6.80
C ARG A 60 3.12 13.86 6.36
N SER A 61 4.03 12.88 6.40
CA SER A 61 5.47 13.11 6.21
C SER A 61 6.01 12.57 4.89
N ALA A 62 5.52 11.43 4.41
CA ALA A 62 5.94 10.86 3.14
C ALA A 62 5.28 11.59 1.97
N ARG A 63 5.98 11.70 0.85
CA ARG A 63 5.43 12.24 -0.40
C ARG A 63 4.27 11.40 -0.95
N ILE A 64 4.36 10.07 -0.78
CA ILE A 64 3.32 9.11 -1.18
C ILE A 64 3.18 8.05 -0.09
N LEU A 65 1.94 7.81 0.34
CA LEU A 65 1.57 6.62 1.09
C LEU A 65 0.66 5.76 0.20
N ALA A 66 1.07 4.54 -0.06
CA ALA A 66 0.32 3.63 -0.91
C ALA A 66 -0.07 2.36 -0.15
N SER A 67 -1.10 1.67 -0.65
CA SER A 67 -1.49 0.35 -0.17
C SER A 67 -1.74 -0.63 -1.31
N VAL A 68 -1.49 -1.91 -1.04
CA VAL A 68 -1.83 -3.01 -1.94
C VAL A 68 -2.84 -3.91 -1.25
N CYS A 69 -3.91 -4.30 -1.98
CA CYS A 69 -4.87 -5.28 -1.49
C CYS A 69 -5.48 -4.87 -0.13
N THR A 70 -5.56 -5.78 0.83
CA THR A 70 -6.06 -5.52 2.21
C THR A 70 -5.23 -4.51 3.01
N GLY A 71 -4.09 -4.06 2.51
CA GLY A 71 -3.37 -2.92 3.08
C GLY A 71 -4.23 -1.65 3.16
N ALA A 72 -5.23 -1.50 2.27
CA ALA A 72 -6.18 -0.40 2.31
C ALA A 72 -7.05 -0.40 3.58
N LEU A 73 -7.32 -1.56 4.17
CA LEU A 73 -8.04 -1.66 5.46
C LEU A 73 -7.21 -1.02 6.59
N LEU A 74 -5.89 -1.20 6.57
CA LEU A 74 -4.99 -0.58 7.54
C LEU A 74 -4.95 0.95 7.37
N LEU A 75 -4.94 1.44 6.13
CA LEU A 75 -5.06 2.88 5.86
C LEU A 75 -6.42 3.42 6.32
N ALA A 76 -7.50 2.69 6.08
CA ALA A 76 -8.84 3.04 6.55
C ALA A 76 -8.89 3.09 8.09
N GLN A 77 -8.34 2.08 8.77
CA GLN A 77 -8.26 2.04 10.23
C GLN A 77 -7.51 3.24 10.80
N ALA A 78 -6.43 3.66 10.16
CA ALA A 78 -5.65 4.83 10.54
C ALA A 78 -6.33 6.18 10.21
N GLY A 79 -7.51 6.18 9.58
CA GLY A 79 -8.27 7.38 9.24
C GLY A 79 -7.72 8.18 8.06
N VAL A 80 -6.71 7.66 7.35
CA VAL A 80 -6.05 8.41 6.26
C VAL A 80 -6.81 8.38 4.93
N LEU A 81 -7.89 7.61 4.85
CA LEU A 81 -8.76 7.55 3.66
C LEU A 81 -10.01 8.42 3.79
N ASP A 82 -10.21 9.14 4.88
CA ASP A 82 -11.41 9.93 5.12
C ASP A 82 -11.55 11.05 4.07
N GLY A 83 -12.72 11.10 3.40
CA GLY A 83 -12.99 12.05 2.33
C GLY A 83 -12.37 11.75 0.98
N LEU A 84 -11.68 10.62 0.83
CA LEU A 84 -11.02 10.20 -0.40
C LEU A 84 -11.82 9.11 -1.14
N ALA A 85 -11.36 8.78 -2.35
CA ALA A 85 -11.73 7.54 -3.02
C ALA A 85 -10.63 6.49 -2.83
N ALA A 86 -10.99 5.22 -2.68
CA ALA A 86 -10.04 4.12 -2.51
C ALA A 86 -10.55 2.81 -3.09
N THR A 87 -9.65 1.87 -3.30
CA THR A 87 -9.95 0.49 -3.64
C THR A 87 -9.16 -0.48 -2.78
N THR A 88 -9.56 -1.75 -2.81
CA THR A 88 -8.89 -2.87 -2.17
C THR A 88 -9.07 -4.13 -3.01
N HIS A 89 -8.67 -5.29 -2.51
CA HIS A 89 -8.98 -6.57 -3.15
C HIS A 89 -10.51 -6.74 -3.30
N TRP A 90 -10.95 -7.32 -4.39
CA TRP A 90 -12.38 -7.41 -4.72
C TRP A 90 -13.21 -8.16 -3.66
N GLU A 91 -12.62 -9.14 -2.96
CA GLU A 91 -13.28 -9.86 -1.85
C GLU A 91 -13.48 -8.99 -0.61
N ASP A 92 -12.65 -7.93 -0.44
CA ASP A 92 -12.59 -7.12 0.78
C ASP A 92 -13.26 -5.73 0.63
N LEU A 93 -13.91 -5.46 -0.52
CA LEU A 93 -14.61 -4.20 -0.78
C LEU A 93 -15.74 -3.94 0.23
N ALA A 94 -16.47 -4.99 0.62
CA ALA A 94 -17.54 -4.88 1.61
C ALA A 94 -16.97 -4.55 3.00
N GLU A 95 -15.84 -5.15 3.39
CA GLU A 95 -15.16 -4.86 4.65
C GLU A 95 -14.63 -3.43 4.68
N LEU A 96 -14.04 -2.96 3.58
CA LEU A 96 -13.57 -1.57 3.47
C LEU A 96 -14.71 -0.56 3.65
N ARG A 97 -15.90 -0.82 3.04
CA ARG A 97 -17.10 0.01 3.23
C ARG A 97 -17.61 -0.03 4.68
N ALA A 98 -17.62 -1.20 5.29
CA ALA A 98 -18.07 -1.36 6.68
C ALA A 98 -17.15 -0.62 7.65
N LEU A 99 -15.83 -0.65 7.39
CA LEU A 99 -14.84 0.02 8.23
C LEU A 99 -14.92 1.55 8.12
N ARG A 100 -15.25 2.07 6.92
CA ARG A 100 -15.41 3.52 6.65
C ARG A 100 -16.64 3.79 5.78
N PRO A 101 -17.84 3.91 6.36
CA PRO A 101 -19.08 4.06 5.60
C PRO A 101 -19.13 5.31 4.69
N GLY A 102 -18.36 6.35 4.98
CA GLY A 102 -18.27 7.57 4.16
C GLY A 102 -17.23 7.52 3.04
N LEU A 103 -16.48 6.43 2.91
CA LEU A 103 -15.44 6.27 1.90
C LEU A 103 -16.02 6.01 0.52
N ALA A 104 -15.53 6.71 -0.51
CA ALA A 104 -15.88 6.46 -1.89
C ALA A 104 -15.14 5.20 -2.43
N VAL A 105 -15.63 4.00 -2.10
CA VAL A 105 -15.01 2.75 -2.52
C VAL A 105 -15.22 2.51 -4.01
N ARG A 106 -14.13 2.38 -4.77
CA ARG A 106 -14.12 2.11 -6.22
C ARG A 106 -13.96 0.62 -6.46
N GLU A 107 -14.86 0.08 -7.29
CA GLU A 107 -14.85 -1.31 -7.74
C GLU A 107 -14.39 -1.42 -9.19
N GLY A 108 -13.82 -2.57 -9.56
CA GLY A 108 -13.45 -2.87 -10.96
C GLY A 108 -12.24 -2.07 -11.46
N VAL A 109 -11.57 -1.32 -10.59
CA VAL A 109 -10.37 -0.55 -10.92
C VAL A 109 -9.11 -1.22 -10.40
N ARG A 110 -8.00 -1.01 -11.06
CA ARG A 110 -6.71 -1.59 -10.63
C ARG A 110 -6.09 -0.80 -9.49
N TRP A 111 -6.15 0.53 -9.55
CA TRP A 111 -5.74 1.41 -8.44
C TRP A 111 -6.55 2.72 -8.47
N VAL A 112 -6.46 3.44 -7.38
CA VAL A 112 -7.02 4.80 -7.22
C VAL A 112 -5.90 5.69 -6.73
N ASP A 113 -5.60 6.74 -7.49
CA ASP A 113 -4.61 7.76 -7.13
C ASP A 113 -5.32 9.04 -6.66
N GLN A 114 -5.10 9.41 -5.43
CA GLN A 114 -5.62 10.64 -4.80
C GLN A 114 -4.47 11.60 -4.43
N GLY A 115 -3.39 11.60 -5.24
CA GLY A 115 -2.23 12.46 -5.00
C GLY A 115 -1.26 11.86 -3.98
N ALA A 116 -1.33 12.27 -2.73
CA ALA A 116 -0.45 11.74 -1.68
C ALA A 116 -0.83 10.31 -1.24
N ILE A 117 -2.07 9.89 -1.45
CA ILE A 117 -2.57 8.56 -1.08
C ILE A 117 -2.91 7.79 -2.35
N VAL A 118 -2.38 6.56 -2.47
CA VAL A 118 -2.65 5.67 -3.60
C VAL A 118 -3.04 4.30 -3.07
N THR A 119 -4.15 3.73 -3.56
CA THR A 119 -4.59 2.39 -3.15
C THR A 119 -4.74 1.50 -4.36
N SER A 120 -4.31 0.24 -4.29
CA SER A 120 -4.53 -0.72 -5.37
C SER A 120 -5.39 -1.90 -4.94
N ALA A 121 -6.04 -2.49 -5.93
CA ALA A 121 -6.67 -3.79 -5.80
C ALA A 121 -5.63 -4.89 -5.56
N GLY A 122 -6.08 -6.16 -5.52
CA GLY A 122 -5.25 -7.29 -5.14
C GLY A 122 -4.20 -7.69 -6.17
N ILE A 123 -3.13 -8.21 -5.65
CA ILE A 123 -2.07 -9.00 -6.27
C ILE A 123 -1.43 -8.31 -7.50
N SER A 124 -1.84 -8.66 -8.73
CA SER A 124 -1.24 -8.11 -9.95
C SER A 124 -1.50 -6.61 -10.13
N ALA A 125 -2.61 -6.09 -9.60
CA ALA A 125 -2.89 -4.65 -9.61
C ALA A 125 -1.86 -3.86 -8.78
N GLY A 126 -1.30 -4.48 -7.73
CA GLY A 126 -0.19 -3.89 -6.97
C GLY A 126 1.08 -3.71 -7.79
N MET A 127 1.36 -4.59 -8.76
CA MET A 127 2.48 -4.41 -9.69
C MET A 127 2.25 -3.24 -10.63
N ASP A 128 1.04 -3.12 -11.20
CA ASP A 128 0.68 -1.99 -12.06
C ASP A 128 0.77 -0.67 -11.30
N MET A 129 0.21 -0.61 -10.09
CA MET A 129 0.33 0.57 -9.23
C MET A 129 1.80 0.87 -8.90
N SER A 130 2.63 -0.13 -8.64
CA SER A 130 4.05 0.09 -8.34
C SER A 130 4.79 0.72 -9.52
N LEU A 131 4.50 0.30 -10.76
CA LEU A 131 5.04 0.93 -11.95
C LEU A 131 4.52 2.36 -12.14
N HIS A 132 3.23 2.62 -11.82
CA HIS A 132 2.69 3.97 -11.76
C HIS A 132 3.42 4.84 -10.73
N LEU A 133 3.75 4.30 -9.55
CA LEU A 133 4.55 5.02 -8.55
C LEU A 133 5.98 5.30 -9.05
N VAL A 134 6.61 4.36 -9.78
CA VAL A 134 7.91 4.61 -10.43
C VAL A 134 7.79 5.75 -11.45
N GLU A 135 6.73 5.76 -12.27
CA GLU A 135 6.47 6.86 -13.20
C GLU A 135 6.35 8.20 -12.48
N ARG A 136 5.58 8.28 -11.40
CA ARG A 136 5.38 9.51 -10.61
C ARG A 136 6.64 10.00 -9.92
N LEU A 137 7.50 9.10 -9.49
CA LEU A 137 8.69 9.42 -8.69
C LEU A 137 9.93 9.69 -9.56
N GLN A 138 10.07 8.97 -10.68
CA GLN A 138 11.30 8.91 -11.47
C GLN A 138 11.06 9.08 -12.99
N GLY A 139 9.80 9.25 -13.39
CA GLY A 139 9.42 9.49 -14.79
C GLY A 139 9.06 8.21 -15.55
N ARG A 140 8.27 8.44 -16.60
CA ARG A 140 7.67 7.40 -17.44
C ARG A 140 8.70 6.48 -18.12
N GLU A 141 9.81 7.03 -18.55
CA GLU A 141 10.85 6.24 -19.22
C GLU A 141 11.37 5.11 -18.33
N LEU A 142 11.64 5.42 -17.05
CA LEU A 142 12.09 4.40 -16.11
C LEU A 142 11.00 3.36 -15.85
N ALA A 143 9.73 3.76 -15.70
CA ALA A 143 8.61 2.83 -15.51
C ALA A 143 8.49 1.85 -16.68
N LEU A 144 8.54 2.34 -17.93
CA LEU A 144 8.49 1.51 -19.13
C LEU A 144 9.67 0.55 -19.25
N ARG A 145 10.89 1.03 -18.95
CA ARG A 145 12.08 0.17 -18.94
C ARG A 145 11.97 -0.91 -17.86
N THR A 146 11.43 -0.56 -16.70
CA THR A 146 11.22 -1.51 -15.59
C THR A 146 10.19 -2.57 -15.98
N ALA A 147 9.04 -2.18 -16.54
CA ALA A 147 8.03 -3.10 -17.04
C ALA A 147 8.61 -4.07 -18.09
N ARG A 148 9.40 -3.54 -19.04
CA ARG A 148 10.09 -4.36 -20.04
C ARG A 148 11.11 -5.32 -19.43
N GLN A 149 11.88 -4.87 -18.42
CA GLN A 149 12.86 -5.73 -17.74
C GLN A 149 12.18 -6.86 -16.96
N MET A 150 10.97 -6.61 -16.47
CA MET A 150 10.13 -7.61 -15.77
C MET A 150 9.37 -8.53 -16.73
N ASP A 151 9.43 -8.29 -18.04
CA ASP A 151 8.56 -8.93 -19.06
C ASP A 151 7.06 -8.85 -18.65
N PHE A 152 6.66 -7.68 -18.12
CA PHE A 152 5.35 -7.44 -17.55
C PHE A 152 4.53 -6.49 -18.43
N ASP A 153 3.33 -6.96 -18.83
CA ASP A 153 2.35 -6.17 -19.58
C ASP A 153 1.66 -5.19 -18.63
N TRP A 154 2.26 -4.01 -18.46
CA TRP A 154 1.80 -2.98 -17.57
C TRP A 154 0.45 -2.43 -18.00
N LYS A 155 -0.55 -2.52 -17.13
CA LYS A 155 -1.86 -1.90 -17.30
C LYS A 155 -1.79 -0.48 -16.73
N GLU A 156 -1.72 0.52 -17.60
CA GLU A 156 -1.54 1.92 -17.23
C GLU A 156 -2.83 2.65 -16.82
N GLY A 157 -3.97 1.98 -16.85
CA GLY A 157 -5.27 2.55 -16.48
C GLY A 157 -5.65 2.28 -15.02
N ALA A 158 -6.19 3.31 -14.33
CA ALA A 158 -6.81 3.18 -13.03
C ALA A 158 -8.19 2.49 -13.14
#